data_18e1f7f74ade6716808566a1ab5d8fb6
#
_entry.id   18e1f7f74ade6716808566a1ab5d8fb6
#
_cell.length_a   1.000
_cell.length_b   1.000
_cell.length_c   1.000
_cell.angle_alpha   90.00
_cell.angle_beta   90.00
_cell.angle_gamma   90.00
#
_symmetry.space_group_name_H-M   'P 1'
#
loop_
_entity.id
_entity.type
_entity.pdbx_description
1 polymer ?
#
loop_
_entity_poly.entity_id
_entity_poly.type
_entity_poly.pdbx_seq_one_letter_code
_entity_poly.pdbx_strand_id
1 'polypeptide(L)'
;MKFNDFLDDLVNYEAGKPIELVVREFGIDAKDVIKLASNENPFGTSKRVEEALKEVAKNAHLYPDDSYFELKEGLAKKFGVTSKNLIIGSGSDQIIEFALHAKANKQSGVLMAGVTFAMYEIYAKQTGAKIYRTKSVEHNLSEFLEIYNAHKDEISVIFLCLPNNPLGECIDSDEVYKFIKNIDENTLVVLDCAYNEFAKFKDSKKEIKPSEVVKFKNAIYLGTFSKAYALGGMRVGYGVANEEIIGALSKLRAPFNITTPSLRAAIVALDDDEFVHKTMQNNFEQMKRYEEFAKQNGIEFIPSYTNFITFKFNEPKSSQICEKMLKKGIILRDLKSYALNAVRITIGQAWQNDRVFEELEQILK
;
A
#
# COMPACT_ATOMS: atom_id res chain seq x y z
N MET A 1 -18.18 27.99 15.07
CA MET A 1 -18.73 26.76 14.46
C MET A 1 -18.09 25.58 15.20
N LYS A 2 -18.86 24.62 15.70
CA LYS A 2 -18.32 23.43 16.38
C LYS A 2 -18.31 22.27 15.37
N PHE A 3 -17.14 21.68 15.15
CA PHE A 3 -16.97 20.46 14.37
C PHE A 3 -17.09 19.21 15.25
N ASN A 4 -17.02 18.04 14.66
CA ASN A 4 -16.99 16.77 15.39
C ASN A 4 -15.70 16.65 16.20
N ASP A 5 -15.79 16.15 17.43
CA ASP A 5 -14.67 16.12 18.39
C ASP A 5 -13.47 15.31 17.90
N PHE A 6 -13.68 14.27 17.06
CA PHE A 6 -12.58 13.46 16.50
C PHE A 6 -11.61 14.26 15.61
N LEU A 7 -12.03 15.43 15.08
CA LEU A 7 -11.17 16.28 14.24
C LEU A 7 -10.04 16.92 15.02
N ASP A 8 -10.21 17.11 16.33
CA ASP A 8 -9.20 17.69 17.20
C ASP A 8 -8.01 16.72 17.42
N ASP A 9 -8.26 15.40 17.29
CA ASP A 9 -7.25 14.34 17.44
C ASP A 9 -6.65 13.87 16.09
N LEU A 10 -7.14 14.41 14.96
CA LEU A 10 -6.64 14.03 13.64
C LEU A 10 -5.42 14.87 13.25
N VAL A 11 -4.37 14.17 12.85
CA VAL A 11 -3.19 14.78 12.21
C VAL A 11 -3.30 14.60 10.70
N ASN A 12 -3.06 15.65 9.94
CA ASN A 12 -3.03 15.57 8.48
C ASN A 12 -1.98 14.55 8.03
N TYR A 13 -2.35 13.71 7.05
CA TYR A 13 -1.39 12.80 6.44
C TYR A 13 -0.24 13.57 5.80
N GLU A 14 0.99 13.28 6.23
CA GLU A 14 2.19 13.88 5.67
C GLU A 14 2.59 13.11 4.39
N ALA A 15 2.24 13.65 3.23
CA ALA A 15 2.65 13.09 1.96
C ALA A 15 4.17 13.24 1.72
N GLY A 16 4.73 12.38 0.86
CA GLY A 16 6.11 12.59 0.39
C GLY A 16 6.24 13.92 -0.36
N LYS A 17 7.41 14.58 -0.26
CA LYS A 17 7.66 15.87 -0.92
C LYS A 17 7.49 15.73 -2.45
N PRO A 18 6.78 16.64 -3.10
CA PRO A 18 6.65 16.65 -4.57
C PRO A 18 7.95 17.14 -5.23
N ILE A 19 8.17 16.73 -6.49
CA ILE A 19 9.35 17.14 -7.28
C ILE A 19 9.41 18.66 -7.42
N GLU A 20 8.28 19.30 -7.67
CA GLU A 20 8.14 20.73 -7.88
C GLU A 20 8.62 21.56 -6.68
N LEU A 21 8.50 21.00 -5.45
CA LEU A 21 9.03 21.64 -4.26
C LEU A 21 10.56 21.69 -4.29
N VAL A 22 11.20 20.57 -4.68
CA VAL A 22 12.66 20.46 -4.75
C VAL A 22 13.21 21.41 -5.82
N VAL A 23 12.57 21.47 -6.98
CA VAL A 23 12.92 22.42 -8.05
C VAL A 23 12.87 23.87 -7.54
N ARG A 24 11.81 24.25 -6.82
CA ARG A 24 11.62 25.62 -6.30
C ARG A 24 12.58 25.99 -5.18
N GLU A 25 12.81 25.06 -4.24
CA GLU A 25 13.63 25.34 -3.04
C GLU A 25 15.13 25.27 -3.32
N PHE A 26 15.57 24.36 -4.19
CA PHE A 26 17.00 24.07 -4.39
C PHE A 26 17.51 24.42 -5.80
N GLY A 27 16.65 24.86 -6.71
CA GLY A 27 17.04 25.22 -8.08
C GLY A 27 17.53 24.04 -8.92
N ILE A 28 17.22 22.80 -8.53
CA ILE A 28 17.60 21.58 -9.25
C ILE A 28 16.64 21.39 -10.42
N ASP A 29 17.16 21.07 -11.61
CA ASP A 29 16.32 20.77 -12.77
C ASP A 29 15.44 19.54 -12.49
N ALA A 30 14.16 19.59 -12.86
CA ALA A 30 13.19 18.52 -12.59
C ALA A 30 13.65 17.14 -13.12
N LYS A 31 14.36 17.12 -14.25
CA LYS A 31 14.92 15.89 -14.83
C LYS A 31 16.01 15.24 -13.99
N ASP A 32 16.67 16.02 -13.11
CA ASP A 32 17.76 15.57 -12.23
C ASP A 32 17.26 15.19 -10.84
N VAL A 33 15.96 15.38 -10.56
CA VAL A 33 15.34 14.97 -9.29
C VAL A 33 14.98 13.49 -9.33
N ILE A 34 15.43 12.74 -8.32
CA ILE A 34 15.11 11.34 -8.11
C ILE A 34 14.12 11.21 -6.95
N LYS A 35 12.88 10.81 -7.24
CA LYS A 35 11.85 10.61 -6.22
C LYS A 35 11.67 9.13 -5.90
N LEU A 36 12.17 8.68 -4.74
CA LEU A 36 12.08 7.31 -4.25
C LEU A 36 11.40 7.24 -2.86
N ALA A 37 10.38 8.09 -2.65
CA ALA A 37 9.69 8.26 -1.37
C ALA A 37 8.28 7.67 -1.31
N SER A 38 7.62 7.44 -2.46
CA SER A 38 6.19 7.14 -2.51
C SER A 38 5.86 5.74 -3.07
N ASN A 39 6.86 4.88 -3.20
CA ASN A 39 6.69 3.52 -3.71
C ASN A 39 6.05 3.50 -5.11
N GLU A 40 6.40 4.50 -5.94
CA GLU A 40 5.99 4.58 -7.34
C GLU A 40 6.82 3.63 -8.20
N ASN A 41 6.27 3.23 -9.35
CA ASN A 41 6.99 2.37 -10.29
C ASN A 41 8.05 3.19 -11.06
N PRO A 42 9.33 2.79 -11.08
CA PRO A 42 10.39 3.58 -11.68
C PRO A 42 10.37 3.61 -13.22
N PHE A 43 9.57 2.75 -13.86
CA PHE A 43 9.44 2.73 -15.32
C PHE A 43 8.36 3.68 -15.84
N GLY A 44 7.60 4.34 -14.94
CA GLY A 44 6.45 5.16 -15.33
C GLY A 44 5.30 4.30 -15.88
N THR A 45 4.43 4.91 -16.64
CA THR A 45 3.25 4.24 -17.22
C THR A 45 3.65 3.40 -18.43
N SER A 46 3.05 2.21 -18.60
CA SER A 46 3.31 1.37 -19.77
C SER A 46 2.82 2.02 -21.06
N LYS A 47 3.48 1.73 -22.18
CA LYS A 47 3.10 2.29 -23.50
C LYS A 47 1.66 1.92 -23.89
N ARG A 48 1.22 0.71 -23.59
CA ARG A 48 -0.16 0.27 -23.84
C ARG A 48 -1.18 1.14 -23.11
N VAL A 49 -0.90 1.48 -21.84
CA VAL A 49 -1.75 2.37 -21.04
C VAL A 49 -1.68 3.81 -21.54
N GLU A 50 -0.51 4.32 -21.93
CA GLU A 50 -0.38 5.67 -22.53
C GLU A 50 -1.24 5.83 -23.78
N GLU A 51 -1.23 4.84 -24.66
CA GLU A 51 -2.05 4.82 -25.89
C GLU A 51 -3.54 4.81 -25.55
N ALA A 52 -3.95 3.94 -24.63
CA ALA A 52 -5.34 3.86 -24.18
C ALA A 52 -5.83 5.18 -23.54
N LEU A 53 -4.98 5.87 -22.79
CA LEU A 53 -5.29 7.17 -22.20
C LEU A 53 -5.46 8.26 -23.28
N LYS A 54 -4.64 8.26 -24.32
CA LYS A 54 -4.78 9.20 -25.47
C LYS A 54 -6.11 8.98 -26.20
N GLU A 55 -6.51 7.72 -26.38
CA GLU A 55 -7.78 7.38 -27.03
C GLU A 55 -9.00 7.81 -26.21
N VAL A 56 -8.98 7.55 -24.89
CA VAL A 56 -10.12 7.83 -24.02
C VAL A 56 -10.27 9.30 -23.65
N ALA A 57 -9.21 10.11 -23.81
CA ALA A 57 -9.22 11.54 -23.46
C ALA A 57 -10.37 12.33 -24.12
N LYS A 58 -10.75 11.98 -25.36
CA LYS A 58 -11.89 12.56 -26.08
C LYS A 58 -13.25 12.33 -25.42
N ASN A 59 -13.34 11.31 -24.55
CA ASN A 59 -14.55 10.89 -23.84
C ASN A 59 -14.58 11.39 -22.38
N ALA A 60 -13.65 12.27 -21.99
CA ALA A 60 -13.52 12.76 -20.59
C ALA A 60 -14.78 13.50 -20.09
N HIS A 61 -15.70 13.92 -20.96
CA HIS A 61 -16.97 14.54 -20.63
C HIS A 61 -18.07 13.52 -20.24
N LEU A 62 -17.83 12.22 -20.41
CA LEU A 62 -18.78 11.16 -20.06
C LEU A 62 -18.39 10.52 -18.72
N TYR A 63 -19.42 10.21 -17.91
CA TYR A 63 -19.22 9.36 -16.74
C TYR A 63 -18.76 7.94 -17.16
N PRO A 64 -17.97 7.25 -16.33
CA PRO A 64 -17.62 5.86 -16.59
C PRO A 64 -18.84 4.93 -16.47
N ASP A 65 -18.70 3.70 -16.96
CA ASP A 65 -19.63 2.60 -16.61
C ASP A 65 -19.53 2.33 -15.10
N ASP A 66 -20.58 2.69 -14.33
CA ASP A 66 -20.61 2.53 -12.86
C ASP A 66 -20.66 1.07 -12.39
N SER A 67 -20.97 0.13 -13.29
CA SER A 67 -20.89 -1.29 -13.00
C SER A 67 -19.46 -1.82 -13.00
N TYR A 68 -18.55 -1.12 -13.71
CA TYR A 68 -17.15 -1.53 -13.93
C TYR A 68 -17.05 -2.94 -14.53
N PHE A 69 -18.01 -3.30 -15.40
CA PHE A 69 -18.20 -4.65 -15.90
C PHE A 69 -16.91 -5.25 -16.45
N GLU A 70 -16.28 -4.60 -17.44
CA GLU A 70 -15.07 -5.11 -18.10
C GLU A 70 -13.92 -5.33 -17.11
N LEU A 71 -13.68 -4.39 -16.19
CA LEU A 71 -12.63 -4.50 -15.17
C LEU A 71 -12.92 -5.63 -14.18
N LYS A 72 -14.17 -5.75 -13.72
CA LYS A 72 -14.58 -6.80 -12.78
C LYS A 72 -14.49 -8.19 -13.40
N GLU A 73 -14.92 -8.36 -14.65
CA GLU A 73 -14.79 -9.65 -15.34
C GLU A 73 -13.32 -10.04 -15.56
N GLY A 74 -12.46 -9.07 -15.93
CA GLY A 74 -11.02 -9.30 -16.04
C GLY A 74 -10.38 -9.74 -14.72
N LEU A 75 -10.68 -9.03 -13.64
CA LEU A 75 -10.19 -9.39 -12.29
C LEU A 75 -10.76 -10.75 -11.82
N ALA A 76 -12.04 -11.00 -12.06
CA ALA A 76 -12.70 -12.26 -11.72
C ALA A 76 -12.01 -13.44 -12.40
N LYS A 77 -11.74 -13.33 -13.70
CA LYS A 77 -10.98 -14.32 -14.47
C LYS A 77 -9.57 -14.52 -13.92
N LYS A 78 -8.84 -13.41 -13.65
CA LYS A 78 -7.46 -13.47 -13.14
C LYS A 78 -7.36 -14.16 -11.78
N PHE A 79 -8.35 -13.98 -10.91
CA PHE A 79 -8.33 -14.51 -9.54
C PHE A 79 -9.15 -15.80 -9.34
N GLY A 80 -9.88 -16.26 -10.35
CA GLY A 80 -10.74 -17.46 -10.24
C GLY A 80 -11.92 -17.26 -9.28
N VAL A 81 -12.53 -16.07 -9.32
CA VAL A 81 -13.71 -15.67 -8.53
C VAL A 81 -14.83 -15.18 -9.46
N THR A 82 -15.92 -14.67 -8.93
CA THR A 82 -16.99 -14.04 -9.72
C THR A 82 -16.96 -12.51 -9.59
N SER A 83 -17.54 -11.79 -10.55
CA SER A 83 -17.66 -10.33 -10.50
C SER A 83 -18.44 -9.82 -9.28
N LYS A 84 -19.30 -10.66 -8.70
CA LYS A 84 -20.02 -10.36 -7.44
C LYS A 84 -19.11 -10.35 -6.20
N ASN A 85 -17.93 -10.97 -6.29
CA ASN A 85 -16.92 -10.95 -5.24
C ASN A 85 -16.05 -9.69 -5.27
N LEU A 86 -16.32 -8.72 -6.15
CA LEU A 86 -15.45 -7.59 -6.44
C LEU A 86 -16.10 -6.24 -6.15
N ILE A 87 -15.36 -5.35 -5.48
CA ILE A 87 -15.66 -3.93 -5.34
C ILE A 87 -14.49 -3.11 -5.89
N ILE A 88 -14.79 -2.02 -6.61
CA ILE A 88 -13.77 -1.11 -7.16
C ILE A 88 -13.77 0.18 -6.33
N GLY A 89 -12.58 0.64 -5.96
CA GLY A 89 -12.38 1.85 -5.17
C GLY A 89 -11.39 2.83 -5.81
N SER A 90 -11.43 4.07 -5.36
CA SER A 90 -10.43 5.09 -5.68
C SER A 90 -9.12 4.78 -4.93
N GLY A 91 -8.37 3.77 -5.44
CA GLY A 91 -7.33 3.06 -4.73
C GLY A 91 -7.90 2.04 -3.73
N SER A 92 -7.06 1.13 -3.21
CA SER A 92 -7.43 0.27 -2.08
C SER A 92 -7.76 1.09 -0.83
N ASP A 93 -7.22 2.29 -0.73
CA ASP A 93 -7.41 3.25 0.34
C ASP A 93 -8.89 3.57 0.61
N GLN A 94 -9.69 3.80 -0.44
CA GLN A 94 -11.12 4.02 -0.31
C GLN A 94 -11.87 2.78 0.25
N ILE A 95 -11.38 1.58 -0.05
CA ILE A 95 -12.01 0.35 0.46
C ILE A 95 -11.66 0.14 1.94
N ILE A 96 -10.47 0.59 2.39
CA ILE A 96 -10.12 0.67 3.82
C ILE A 96 -11.12 1.58 4.55
N GLU A 97 -11.40 2.75 3.99
CA GLU A 97 -12.42 3.67 4.52
C GLU A 97 -13.79 3.00 4.60
N PHE A 98 -14.25 2.34 3.54
CA PHE A 98 -15.52 1.61 3.53
C PHE A 98 -15.58 0.51 4.60
N ALA A 99 -14.51 -0.26 4.77
CA ALA A 99 -14.44 -1.32 5.77
C ALA A 99 -14.63 -0.77 7.19
N LEU A 100 -14.00 0.36 7.49
CA LEU A 100 -14.13 1.02 8.78
C LEU A 100 -15.51 1.64 8.97
N HIS A 101 -16.04 2.37 7.99
CA HIS A 101 -17.40 2.92 8.08
C HIS A 101 -18.49 1.85 8.18
N ALA A 102 -18.26 0.66 7.62
CA ALA A 102 -19.20 -0.45 7.71
C ALA A 102 -19.19 -1.16 9.08
N LYS A 103 -18.04 -1.18 9.78
CA LYS A 103 -17.85 -2.06 10.94
C LYS A 103 -17.41 -1.35 12.21
N ALA A 104 -16.82 -0.14 12.11
CA ALA A 104 -16.25 0.56 13.25
C ALA A 104 -17.11 1.74 13.69
N ASN A 105 -17.16 1.99 15.00
CA ASN A 105 -17.84 3.12 15.64
C ASN A 105 -17.25 3.38 17.03
N LYS A 106 -17.80 4.33 17.79
CA LYS A 106 -17.32 4.74 19.13
C LYS A 106 -17.32 3.61 20.18
N GLN A 107 -18.10 2.54 19.98
CA GLN A 107 -18.17 1.39 20.89
C GLN A 107 -17.26 0.24 20.45
N SER A 108 -16.61 0.35 19.31
CA SER A 108 -15.78 -0.72 18.73
C SER A 108 -14.30 -0.41 18.76
N GLY A 109 -13.51 -1.46 18.57
CA GLY A 109 -12.05 -1.41 18.45
C GLY A 109 -11.55 -1.80 17.06
N VAL A 110 -10.42 -1.25 16.70
CA VAL A 110 -9.66 -1.58 15.47
C VAL A 110 -8.28 -2.04 15.86
N LEU A 111 -7.88 -3.24 15.45
CA LEU A 111 -6.59 -3.84 15.76
C LEU A 111 -5.65 -3.77 14.54
N MET A 112 -4.42 -3.35 14.76
CA MET A 112 -3.37 -3.24 13.73
C MET A 112 -1.99 -3.49 14.31
N ALA A 113 -0.97 -3.70 13.47
CA ALA A 113 0.42 -3.85 13.90
C ALA A 113 0.97 -2.56 14.56
N GLY A 114 2.01 -2.73 15.38
CA GLY A 114 2.70 -1.62 16.05
C GLY A 114 3.16 -0.56 15.07
N VAL A 115 3.78 -0.99 13.96
CA VAL A 115 4.16 -0.11 12.83
C VAL A 115 3.56 -0.67 11.55
N THR A 116 2.64 0.08 10.95
CA THR A 116 1.96 -0.29 9.69
C THR A 116 1.43 0.95 8.98
N PHE A 117 0.67 0.78 7.90
CA PHE A 117 0.19 1.88 7.07
C PHE A 117 -0.70 2.86 7.87
N ALA A 118 -0.29 4.13 7.87
CA ALA A 118 -0.88 5.17 8.72
C ALA A 118 -2.38 5.42 8.49
N MET A 119 -2.89 5.13 7.28
CA MET A 119 -4.29 5.40 6.96
C MET A 119 -5.27 4.55 7.76
N TYR A 120 -4.87 3.37 8.24
CA TYR A 120 -5.73 2.56 9.10
C TYR A 120 -6.11 3.32 10.39
N GLU A 121 -5.12 3.94 11.04
CA GLU A 121 -5.36 4.75 12.23
C GLU A 121 -6.16 6.01 11.92
N ILE A 122 -5.82 6.70 10.83
CA ILE A 122 -6.49 7.95 10.45
C ILE A 122 -7.99 7.70 10.22
N TYR A 123 -8.33 6.68 9.43
CA TYR A 123 -9.74 6.34 9.18
C TYR A 123 -10.44 5.74 10.42
N ALA A 124 -9.73 4.95 11.26
CA ALA A 124 -10.31 4.45 12.50
C ALA A 124 -10.68 5.60 13.45
N LYS A 125 -9.83 6.61 13.58
CA LYS A 125 -10.13 7.83 14.37
C LYS A 125 -11.36 8.58 13.85
N GLN A 126 -11.59 8.61 12.54
CA GLN A 126 -12.79 9.25 11.95
C GLN A 126 -14.10 8.56 12.39
N THR A 127 -14.07 7.26 12.66
CA THR A 127 -15.22 6.52 13.20
C THR A 127 -15.40 6.67 14.71
N GLY A 128 -14.38 7.19 15.39
CA GLY A 128 -14.31 7.28 16.86
C GLY A 128 -13.95 5.96 17.53
N ALA A 129 -13.56 4.92 16.78
CA ALA A 129 -13.20 3.61 17.32
C ALA A 129 -11.92 3.66 18.16
N LYS A 130 -11.83 2.78 19.16
CA LYS A 130 -10.60 2.55 19.91
C LYS A 130 -9.54 1.90 19.02
N ILE A 131 -8.29 2.24 19.22
CA ILE A 131 -7.18 1.68 18.47
C ILE A 131 -6.37 0.75 19.35
N TYR A 132 -6.20 -0.50 18.90
CA TYR A 132 -5.36 -1.50 19.50
C TYR A 132 -4.15 -1.75 18.59
N ARG A 133 -2.94 -1.82 19.18
CA ARG A 133 -1.70 -2.08 18.45
C ARG A 133 -0.90 -3.18 19.10
N THR A 134 -0.25 -4.01 18.29
CA THR A 134 0.77 -4.92 18.79
C THR A 134 1.97 -4.14 19.33
N LYS A 135 2.73 -4.75 20.25
CA LYS A 135 3.96 -4.15 20.80
C LYS A 135 5.12 -4.31 19.82
N SER A 136 5.17 -5.42 19.09
CA SER A 136 6.17 -5.68 18.08
C SER A 136 6.07 -4.67 16.93
N VAL A 137 7.23 -4.25 16.44
CA VAL A 137 7.35 -3.33 15.29
C VAL A 137 6.85 -4.01 14.02
N GLU A 138 7.26 -5.26 13.80
CA GLU A 138 6.82 -6.11 12.69
C GLU A 138 5.52 -6.86 13.05
N HIS A 139 4.85 -7.43 12.04
CA HIS A 139 3.66 -8.24 12.28
C HIS A 139 3.97 -9.49 13.11
N ASN A 140 3.24 -9.67 14.20
CA ASN A 140 3.31 -10.83 15.08
C ASN A 140 1.89 -11.36 15.34
N LEU A 141 1.49 -12.42 14.62
CA LEU A 141 0.13 -12.97 14.71
C LEU A 141 -0.22 -13.48 16.10
N SER A 142 0.76 -13.90 16.91
CA SER A 142 0.51 -14.34 18.29
C SER A 142 0.08 -13.15 19.17
N GLU A 143 0.73 -11.98 19.03
CA GLU A 143 0.31 -10.75 19.71
C GLU A 143 -1.07 -10.27 19.24
N PHE A 144 -1.35 -10.37 17.94
CA PHE A 144 -2.68 -10.06 17.40
C PHE A 144 -3.76 -10.94 18.08
N LEU A 145 -3.52 -12.25 18.21
CA LEU A 145 -4.45 -13.18 18.87
C LEU A 145 -4.59 -12.89 20.37
N GLU A 146 -3.50 -12.57 21.06
CA GLU A 146 -3.52 -12.21 22.49
C GLU A 146 -4.41 -10.96 22.71
N ILE A 147 -4.18 -9.89 21.96
CA ILE A 147 -4.96 -8.67 22.07
C ILE A 147 -6.41 -8.91 21.65
N TYR A 148 -6.64 -9.64 20.56
CA TYR A 148 -7.98 -9.98 20.11
C TYR A 148 -8.76 -10.76 21.16
N ASN A 149 -8.18 -11.79 21.75
CA ASN A 149 -8.84 -12.61 22.77
C ASN A 149 -9.16 -11.81 24.05
N ALA A 150 -8.31 -10.83 24.40
CA ALA A 150 -8.56 -9.95 25.55
C ALA A 150 -9.69 -8.92 25.29
N HIS A 151 -9.98 -8.59 24.02
CA HIS A 151 -10.88 -7.53 23.61
C HIS A 151 -11.84 -7.94 22.47
N LYS A 152 -12.14 -9.24 22.34
CA LYS A 152 -12.92 -9.77 21.21
C LYS A 152 -14.33 -9.18 21.07
N ASP A 153 -14.94 -8.78 22.18
CA ASP A 153 -16.27 -8.19 22.19
C ASP A 153 -16.27 -6.71 21.73
N GLU A 154 -15.09 -6.07 21.68
CA GLU A 154 -14.92 -4.70 21.22
C GLU A 154 -14.32 -4.64 19.81
N ILE A 155 -13.35 -5.53 19.47
CA ILE A 155 -12.62 -5.45 18.19
C ILE A 155 -13.52 -5.91 17.04
N SER A 156 -13.86 -4.96 16.16
CA SER A 156 -14.72 -5.19 15.00
C SER A 156 -13.95 -5.28 13.68
N VAL A 157 -12.72 -4.71 13.62
CA VAL A 157 -11.87 -4.74 12.43
C VAL A 157 -10.43 -5.05 12.81
N ILE A 158 -9.78 -5.92 12.04
CA ILE A 158 -8.34 -6.22 12.14
C ILE A 158 -7.69 -5.93 10.79
N PHE A 159 -6.61 -5.14 10.79
CA PHE A 159 -5.80 -4.88 9.61
C PHE A 159 -4.51 -5.70 9.62
N LEU A 160 -4.27 -6.43 8.53
CA LEU A 160 -3.00 -7.07 8.22
C LEU A 160 -2.48 -6.51 6.90
N CYS A 161 -1.36 -5.79 6.94
CA CYS A 161 -0.69 -5.24 5.76
C CYS A 161 0.34 -6.26 5.25
N LEU A 162 0.08 -6.91 4.13
CA LEU A 162 0.81 -8.10 3.67
C LEU A 162 1.20 -8.00 2.18
N PRO A 163 2.46 -7.63 1.89
CA PRO A 163 3.56 -7.19 2.76
C PRO A 163 3.35 -5.85 3.45
N ASN A 164 4.02 -5.66 4.60
CA ASN A 164 3.83 -4.48 5.43
C ASN A 164 4.48 -3.22 4.86
N ASN A 165 3.79 -2.12 4.93
CA ASN A 165 4.28 -0.78 4.66
C ASN A 165 4.24 0.02 5.97
N PRO A 166 5.38 0.55 6.51
CA PRO A 166 6.59 0.91 5.77
C PRO A 166 7.78 -0.06 5.91
N LEU A 167 7.65 -1.23 6.47
CA LEU A 167 8.78 -2.07 6.87
C LEU A 167 9.24 -3.05 5.77
N GLY A 168 8.31 -3.66 5.04
CA GLY A 168 8.59 -4.57 3.92
C GLY A 168 8.47 -6.06 4.23
N GLU A 169 8.34 -6.45 5.51
CA GLU A 169 8.19 -7.86 5.92
C GLU A 169 6.84 -8.44 5.44
N CYS A 170 6.77 -9.77 5.38
CA CYS A 170 5.57 -10.49 4.99
C CYS A 170 5.47 -11.84 5.72
N ILE A 171 4.25 -12.23 6.06
CA ILE A 171 3.92 -13.50 6.71
C ILE A 171 3.55 -14.54 5.65
N ASP A 172 3.75 -15.83 5.94
CA ASP A 172 3.30 -16.92 5.06
C ASP A 172 1.77 -16.96 4.99
N SER A 173 1.25 -17.13 3.79
CA SER A 173 -0.21 -17.13 3.55
C SER A 173 -0.96 -18.19 4.38
N ASP A 174 -0.36 -19.35 4.58
CA ASP A 174 -0.95 -20.42 5.42
C ASP A 174 -1.13 -20.00 6.88
N GLU A 175 -0.18 -19.22 7.43
CA GLU A 175 -0.28 -18.68 8.79
C GLU A 175 -1.39 -17.62 8.88
N VAL A 176 -1.50 -16.78 7.85
CA VAL A 176 -2.58 -15.78 7.76
C VAL A 176 -3.95 -16.47 7.69
N TYR A 177 -4.11 -17.53 6.87
CA TYR A 177 -5.37 -18.27 6.77
C TYR A 177 -5.71 -19.01 8.08
N LYS A 178 -4.70 -19.54 8.80
CA LYS A 178 -4.90 -20.10 10.13
C LYS A 178 -5.33 -19.04 11.14
N PHE A 179 -4.73 -17.86 11.08
CA PHE A 179 -5.11 -16.73 11.93
C PHE A 179 -6.58 -16.36 11.73
N ILE A 180 -7.04 -16.17 10.49
CA ILE A 180 -8.43 -15.79 10.18
C ILE A 180 -9.42 -16.80 10.76
N LYS A 181 -9.11 -18.10 10.73
CA LYS A 181 -9.97 -19.17 11.30
C LYS A 181 -10.15 -19.07 12.82
N ASN A 182 -9.25 -18.36 13.52
CA ASN A 182 -9.35 -18.12 14.97
C ASN A 182 -10.07 -16.81 15.32
N ILE A 183 -10.51 -16.05 14.32
CA ILE A 183 -11.24 -14.79 14.48
C ILE A 183 -12.74 -15.03 14.27
N ASP A 184 -13.56 -14.47 15.15
CA ASP A 184 -15.02 -14.55 15.06
C ASP A 184 -15.53 -14.01 13.74
N GLU A 185 -16.57 -14.63 13.17
CA GLU A 185 -17.16 -14.23 11.87
C GLU A 185 -17.74 -12.79 11.89
N ASN A 186 -18.00 -12.21 13.05
CA ASN A 186 -18.45 -10.83 13.20
C ASN A 186 -17.30 -9.80 13.18
N THR A 187 -16.04 -10.21 13.26
CA THR A 187 -14.88 -9.33 13.17
C THR A 187 -14.30 -9.36 11.76
N LEU A 188 -14.27 -8.22 11.07
CA LEU A 188 -13.76 -8.14 9.71
C LEU A 188 -12.22 -8.12 9.70
N VAL A 189 -11.60 -9.07 9.01
CA VAL A 189 -10.15 -9.11 8.76
C VAL A 189 -9.87 -8.51 7.39
N VAL A 190 -9.20 -7.37 7.36
CA VAL A 190 -8.79 -6.66 6.15
C VAL A 190 -7.35 -7.02 5.83
N LEU A 191 -7.15 -7.72 4.72
CA LEU A 191 -5.84 -8.09 4.18
C LEU A 191 -5.44 -7.05 3.14
N ASP A 192 -4.62 -6.07 3.53
CA ASP A 192 -4.10 -5.08 2.59
C ASP A 192 -2.90 -5.66 1.85
N CYS A 193 -3.15 -6.08 0.62
CA CYS A 193 -2.24 -6.79 -0.25
C CYS A 193 -1.73 -5.91 -1.40
N ALA A 194 -1.52 -4.62 -1.14
CA ALA A 194 -1.08 -3.65 -2.16
C ALA A 194 0.26 -4.01 -2.82
N TYR A 195 1.03 -4.92 -2.23
CA TYR A 195 2.32 -5.40 -2.74
C TYR A 195 2.34 -6.92 -3.01
N ASN A 196 1.18 -7.54 -3.14
CA ASN A 196 1.06 -9.00 -3.28
C ASN A 196 1.79 -9.56 -4.52
N GLU A 197 1.82 -8.81 -5.64
CA GLU A 197 2.55 -9.19 -6.84
C GLU A 197 4.06 -9.30 -6.58
N PHE A 198 4.62 -8.40 -5.76
CA PHE A 198 6.02 -8.44 -5.35
C PHE A 198 6.31 -9.61 -4.41
N ALA A 199 5.43 -9.84 -3.43
CA ALA A 199 5.54 -10.97 -2.51
C ALA A 199 5.53 -12.31 -3.26
N LYS A 200 4.54 -12.51 -4.13
CA LYS A 200 4.40 -13.69 -4.99
C LYS A 200 5.64 -13.95 -5.83
N PHE A 201 6.21 -12.92 -6.45
CA PHE A 201 7.37 -13.04 -7.32
C PHE A 201 8.62 -13.46 -6.53
N LYS A 202 8.83 -12.92 -5.32
CA LYS A 202 9.97 -13.24 -4.46
C LYS A 202 9.84 -14.61 -3.79
N ASP A 203 8.65 -14.91 -3.26
CA ASP A 203 8.34 -16.16 -2.57
C ASP A 203 6.84 -16.47 -2.65
N SER A 204 6.46 -17.50 -3.39
CA SER A 204 5.07 -17.90 -3.59
C SER A 204 4.31 -18.26 -2.30
N LYS A 205 5.01 -18.60 -1.20
CA LYS A 205 4.38 -18.85 0.11
C LYS A 205 3.79 -17.59 0.73
N LYS A 206 4.25 -16.43 0.29
CA LYS A 206 3.79 -15.11 0.77
C LYS A 206 2.59 -14.58 -0.02
N GLU A 207 2.19 -15.26 -1.13
CA GLU A 207 1.04 -14.85 -1.93
C GLU A 207 -0.27 -15.08 -1.19
N ILE A 208 -1.00 -14.01 -0.90
CA ILE A 208 -2.40 -14.12 -0.50
C ILE A 208 -3.26 -14.29 -1.76
N LYS A 209 -3.99 -15.39 -1.85
CA LYS A 209 -4.84 -15.71 -3.02
C LYS A 209 -6.26 -15.22 -2.81
N PRO A 210 -6.79 -14.32 -3.66
CA PRO A 210 -8.18 -13.86 -3.55
C PRO A 210 -9.20 -15.00 -3.58
N SER A 211 -8.95 -16.06 -4.37
CA SER A 211 -9.80 -17.26 -4.41
C SER A 211 -9.88 -18.04 -3.09
N GLU A 212 -8.88 -17.93 -2.22
CA GLU A 212 -8.94 -18.48 -0.86
C GLU A 212 -9.67 -17.53 0.09
N VAL A 213 -9.46 -16.21 -0.07
CA VAL A 213 -10.06 -15.20 0.83
C VAL A 213 -11.59 -15.18 0.71
N VAL A 214 -12.16 -15.36 -0.47
CA VAL A 214 -13.63 -15.39 -0.67
C VAL A 214 -14.33 -16.53 0.06
N LYS A 215 -13.59 -17.56 0.53
CA LYS A 215 -14.13 -18.67 1.29
C LYS A 215 -14.38 -18.33 2.76
N PHE A 216 -13.75 -17.26 3.27
CA PHE A 216 -13.97 -16.78 4.62
C PHE A 216 -15.18 -15.83 4.68
N LYS A 217 -15.98 -15.94 5.74
CA LYS A 217 -17.14 -15.07 5.93
C LYS A 217 -16.77 -13.67 6.39
N ASN A 218 -15.57 -13.50 6.96
CA ASN A 218 -15.11 -12.32 7.66
C ASN A 218 -13.79 -11.74 7.13
N ALA A 219 -13.40 -12.04 5.90
CA ALA A 219 -12.14 -11.54 5.34
C ALA A 219 -12.35 -10.85 4.00
N ILE A 220 -11.57 -9.79 3.78
CA ILE A 220 -11.49 -9.07 2.51
C ILE A 220 -10.03 -8.89 2.10
N TYR A 221 -9.72 -9.23 0.85
CA TYR A 221 -8.45 -8.93 0.18
C TYR A 221 -8.54 -7.57 -0.48
N LEU A 222 -7.52 -6.71 -0.31
CA LEU A 222 -7.39 -5.44 -1.00
C LEU A 222 -6.20 -5.47 -1.95
N GLY A 223 -6.43 -5.11 -3.20
CA GLY A 223 -5.40 -4.97 -4.23
C GLY A 223 -5.42 -3.58 -4.86
N THR A 224 -4.35 -3.22 -5.56
CA THR A 224 -4.22 -1.91 -6.17
C THR A 224 -3.49 -1.95 -7.51
N PHE A 225 -3.85 -1.06 -8.42
CA PHE A 225 -3.09 -0.80 -9.64
C PHE A 225 -1.96 0.23 -9.44
N SER A 226 -1.82 0.79 -8.23
CA SER A 226 -0.87 1.88 -7.97
C SER A 226 0.60 1.46 -8.00
N LYS A 227 0.93 0.19 -7.72
CA LYS A 227 2.31 -0.28 -7.47
C LYS A 227 2.86 -1.06 -8.65
N ALA A 228 2.56 -2.34 -8.76
CA ALA A 228 3.05 -3.21 -9.82
C ALA A 228 2.65 -2.71 -11.23
N TYR A 229 1.45 -2.19 -11.36
CA TYR A 229 0.87 -1.71 -12.61
C TYR A 229 1.17 -0.24 -12.94
N ALA A 230 1.94 0.47 -12.09
CA ALA A 230 2.36 1.86 -12.31
C ALA A 230 1.23 2.91 -12.47
N LEU A 231 0.05 2.67 -11.90
CA LEU A 231 -1.12 3.55 -12.01
C LEU A 231 -1.39 4.36 -10.73
N GLY A 232 -0.35 4.75 -9.99
CA GLY A 232 -0.49 5.52 -8.75
C GLY A 232 -1.33 6.80 -8.91
N GLY A 233 -1.15 7.53 -9.99
CA GLY A 233 -1.92 8.73 -10.33
C GLY A 233 -3.35 8.48 -10.79
N MET A 234 -3.67 7.28 -11.28
CA MET A 234 -5.02 6.91 -11.74
C MET A 234 -5.98 6.55 -10.61
N ARG A 235 -5.45 6.27 -9.40
CA ARG A 235 -6.29 5.99 -8.24
C ARG A 235 -7.28 4.84 -8.47
N VAL A 236 -6.81 3.65 -8.83
CA VAL A 236 -7.65 2.45 -8.97
C VAL A 236 -7.18 1.36 -8.02
N GLY A 237 -8.11 0.82 -7.24
CA GLY A 237 -7.92 -0.34 -6.40
C GLY A 237 -9.17 -1.21 -6.38
N TYR A 238 -9.06 -2.37 -5.78
CA TYR A 238 -10.15 -3.33 -5.71
C TYR A 238 -10.12 -4.12 -4.41
N GLY A 239 -11.31 -4.55 -3.97
CA GLY A 239 -11.49 -5.49 -2.87
C GLY A 239 -12.09 -6.79 -3.39
N VAL A 240 -11.67 -7.92 -2.80
CA VAL A 240 -12.18 -9.24 -3.12
C VAL A 240 -12.62 -9.94 -1.84
N ALA A 241 -13.90 -10.29 -1.72
CA ALA A 241 -14.48 -10.97 -0.57
C ALA A 241 -15.70 -11.80 -0.98
N ASN A 242 -16.33 -12.46 -0.02
CA ASN A 242 -17.64 -13.06 -0.26
C ASN A 242 -18.70 -12.00 -0.64
N GLU A 243 -19.81 -12.44 -1.24
CA GLU A 243 -20.85 -11.55 -1.76
C GLU A 243 -21.52 -10.68 -0.67
N GLU A 244 -21.60 -11.17 0.57
CA GLU A 244 -22.22 -10.44 1.69
C GLU A 244 -21.40 -9.20 2.06
N ILE A 245 -20.08 -9.37 2.24
CA ILE A 245 -19.15 -8.25 2.51
C ILE A 245 -19.19 -7.26 1.35
N ILE A 246 -19.07 -7.74 0.10
CA ILE A 246 -19.09 -6.86 -1.07
C ILE A 246 -20.41 -6.10 -1.18
N GLY A 247 -21.54 -6.76 -0.92
CA GLY A 247 -22.86 -6.13 -0.91
C GLY A 247 -22.98 -5.03 0.16
N ALA A 248 -22.44 -5.25 1.35
CA ALA A 248 -22.43 -4.26 2.42
C ALA A 248 -21.56 -3.05 2.06
N LEU A 249 -20.31 -3.26 1.63
CA LEU A 249 -19.38 -2.18 1.30
C LEU A 249 -19.84 -1.37 0.06
N SER A 250 -20.48 -2.02 -0.90
CA SER A 250 -21.00 -1.35 -2.11
C SER A 250 -22.04 -0.27 -1.80
N LYS A 251 -22.73 -0.35 -0.67
CA LYS A 251 -23.69 0.70 -0.23
C LYS A 251 -23.00 2.02 0.17
N LEU A 252 -21.71 1.97 0.50
CA LEU A 252 -20.92 3.14 0.89
C LEU A 252 -20.20 3.78 -0.32
N ARG A 253 -20.15 3.08 -1.44
CA ARG A 253 -19.49 3.56 -2.65
C ARG A 253 -20.30 4.70 -3.29
N ALA A 254 -19.68 5.85 -3.47
CA ALA A 254 -20.27 6.92 -4.26
C ALA A 254 -20.42 6.48 -5.74
N PRO A 255 -21.46 6.90 -6.46
CA PRO A 255 -21.57 6.68 -7.91
C PRO A 255 -20.31 7.21 -8.63
N PHE A 256 -19.84 6.50 -9.66
CA PHE A 256 -18.73 6.94 -10.51
C PHE A 256 -17.45 7.30 -9.75
N ASN A 257 -17.12 6.54 -8.70
CA ASN A 257 -16.02 6.84 -7.78
C ASN A 257 -14.59 6.72 -8.36
N ILE A 258 -14.46 6.24 -9.62
CA ILE A 258 -13.23 6.37 -10.42
C ILE A 258 -13.58 7.03 -11.76
N THR A 259 -12.58 7.67 -12.41
CA THR A 259 -12.80 8.37 -13.67
C THR A 259 -12.80 7.44 -14.87
N THR A 260 -13.37 7.86 -15.99
CA THR A 260 -13.32 7.12 -17.27
C THR A 260 -11.88 6.81 -17.72
N PRO A 261 -10.92 7.75 -17.68
CA PRO A 261 -9.52 7.43 -17.96
C PRO A 261 -8.92 6.40 -17.00
N SER A 262 -9.24 6.50 -15.70
CA SER A 262 -8.75 5.56 -14.67
C SER A 262 -9.26 4.14 -14.92
N LEU A 263 -10.55 3.99 -15.24
CA LEU A 263 -11.14 2.71 -15.58
C LEU A 263 -10.46 2.08 -16.81
N ARG A 264 -10.30 2.86 -17.88
CA ARG A 264 -9.67 2.37 -19.11
C ARG A 264 -8.21 1.98 -18.89
N ALA A 265 -7.45 2.78 -18.14
CA ALA A 265 -6.07 2.49 -17.77
C ALA A 265 -5.96 1.17 -17.00
N ALA A 266 -6.83 0.93 -16.02
CA ALA A 266 -6.82 -0.29 -15.22
C ALA A 266 -7.15 -1.54 -16.05
N ILE A 267 -8.14 -1.46 -16.94
CA ILE A 267 -8.50 -2.56 -17.86
C ILE A 267 -7.29 -2.97 -18.71
N VAL A 268 -6.61 -1.99 -19.32
CA VAL A 268 -5.45 -2.27 -20.19
C VAL A 268 -4.24 -2.77 -19.40
N ALA A 269 -3.99 -2.18 -18.23
CA ALA A 269 -2.87 -2.57 -17.37
C ALA A 269 -3.03 -3.98 -16.80
N LEU A 270 -4.27 -4.46 -16.58
CA LEU A 270 -4.55 -5.80 -16.05
C LEU A 270 -3.99 -6.92 -16.95
N ASP A 271 -3.95 -6.69 -18.26
CA ASP A 271 -3.47 -7.63 -19.28
C ASP A 271 -2.02 -7.33 -19.72
N ASP A 272 -1.31 -6.41 -19.08
CA ASP A 272 0.08 -6.06 -19.41
C ASP A 272 1.08 -6.83 -18.52
N ASP A 273 1.03 -8.16 -18.60
CA ASP A 273 1.86 -9.04 -17.79
C ASP A 273 3.37 -8.85 -18.07
N GLU A 274 3.75 -8.46 -19.32
CA GLU A 274 5.14 -8.18 -19.69
C GLU A 274 5.70 -6.99 -18.90
N PHE A 275 4.94 -5.90 -18.82
CA PHE A 275 5.32 -4.72 -18.04
C PHE A 275 5.46 -5.05 -16.54
N VAL A 276 4.49 -5.79 -15.99
CA VAL A 276 4.53 -6.24 -14.59
C VAL A 276 5.75 -7.12 -14.33
N HIS A 277 6.02 -8.10 -15.21
CA HIS A 277 7.18 -8.98 -15.08
C HIS A 277 8.51 -8.21 -15.11
N LYS A 278 8.68 -7.28 -16.07
CA LYS A 278 9.84 -6.38 -16.14
C LYS A 278 10.01 -5.58 -14.85
N THR A 279 8.90 -5.07 -14.29
CA THR A 279 8.91 -4.36 -13.00
C THR A 279 9.44 -5.23 -11.88
N MET A 280 8.97 -6.48 -11.77
CA MET A 280 9.39 -7.42 -10.73
C MET A 280 10.88 -7.79 -10.86
N GLN A 281 11.34 -8.06 -12.09
CA GLN A 281 12.75 -8.37 -12.34
C GLN A 281 13.67 -7.24 -11.87
N ASN A 282 13.44 -6.01 -12.37
CA ASN A 282 14.23 -4.86 -11.94
C ASN A 282 14.17 -4.68 -10.41
N ASN A 283 12.99 -4.79 -9.83
CA ASN A 283 12.82 -4.59 -8.39
C ASN A 283 13.74 -5.51 -7.57
N PHE A 284 13.74 -6.80 -7.83
CA PHE A 284 14.50 -7.76 -7.02
C PHE A 284 15.98 -7.85 -7.41
N GLU A 285 16.35 -7.53 -8.64
CA GLU A 285 17.74 -7.31 -9.02
C GLU A 285 18.34 -6.11 -8.26
N GLN A 286 17.65 -4.99 -8.25
CA GLN A 286 18.09 -3.79 -7.57
C GLN A 286 17.99 -3.91 -6.03
N MET A 287 16.98 -4.62 -5.50
CA MET A 287 16.85 -4.90 -4.07
C MET A 287 18.08 -5.60 -3.51
N LYS A 288 18.63 -6.58 -4.21
CA LYS A 288 19.87 -7.27 -3.81
C LYS A 288 21.04 -6.29 -3.66
N ARG A 289 21.15 -5.29 -4.54
CA ARG A 289 22.19 -4.27 -4.46
C ARG A 289 22.03 -3.40 -3.20
N TYR A 290 20.81 -3.05 -2.81
CA TYR A 290 20.56 -2.36 -1.54
C TYR A 290 20.90 -3.22 -0.34
N GLU A 291 20.56 -4.51 -0.35
CA GLU A 291 20.91 -5.44 0.72
C GLU A 291 22.43 -5.62 0.86
N GLU A 292 23.15 -5.68 -0.27
CA GLU A 292 24.62 -5.74 -0.30
C GLU A 292 25.27 -4.45 0.21
N PHE A 293 24.76 -3.29 -0.25
CA PHE A 293 25.21 -1.97 0.21
C PHE A 293 25.02 -1.83 1.73
N ALA A 294 23.88 -2.24 2.25
CA ALA A 294 23.59 -2.19 3.68
C ALA A 294 24.59 -3.05 4.49
N LYS A 295 24.85 -4.29 4.04
CA LYS A 295 25.82 -5.19 4.68
C LYS A 295 27.24 -4.61 4.68
N GLN A 296 27.69 -4.03 3.56
CA GLN A 296 29.02 -3.43 3.42
C GLN A 296 29.22 -2.20 4.32
N ASN A 297 28.14 -1.46 4.59
CA ASN A 297 28.17 -0.25 5.41
C ASN A 297 27.65 -0.46 6.84
N GLY A 298 27.40 -1.69 7.27
CA GLY A 298 26.91 -2.00 8.62
C GLY A 298 25.53 -1.42 8.94
N ILE A 299 24.66 -1.24 7.91
CA ILE A 299 23.31 -0.71 8.05
C ILE A 299 22.34 -1.85 8.32
N GLU A 300 21.55 -1.76 9.37
CA GLU A 300 20.45 -2.69 9.63
C GLU A 300 19.31 -2.46 8.62
N PHE A 301 18.77 -3.55 8.06
CA PHE A 301 17.61 -3.48 7.17
C PHE A 301 16.64 -4.63 7.41
N ILE A 302 15.37 -4.42 7.03
CA ILE A 302 14.34 -5.45 7.08
C ILE A 302 14.25 -6.10 5.70
N PRO A 303 14.35 -7.45 5.59
CA PRO A 303 14.17 -8.16 4.31
C PRO A 303 12.78 -7.85 3.72
N SER A 304 12.77 -7.25 2.52
CA SER A 304 11.56 -6.71 1.95
C SER A 304 10.94 -7.60 0.86
N TYR A 305 9.60 -7.67 0.88
CA TYR A 305 8.74 -8.32 -0.10
C TYR A 305 7.93 -7.30 -0.92
N THR A 306 8.39 -6.03 -0.94
CA THR A 306 7.73 -4.90 -1.60
C THR A 306 8.60 -4.29 -2.70
N ASN A 307 8.23 -3.11 -3.18
CA ASN A 307 9.05 -2.29 -4.07
C ASN A 307 9.88 -1.22 -3.34
N PHE A 308 10.20 -1.45 -2.08
CA PHE A 308 11.04 -0.57 -1.28
C PHE A 308 11.85 -1.38 -0.26
N ILE A 309 12.88 -0.77 0.30
CA ILE A 309 13.63 -1.29 1.45
C ILE A 309 13.64 -0.26 2.58
N THR A 310 13.66 -0.73 3.83
CA THR A 310 13.75 0.12 5.01
C THR A 310 15.09 -0.09 5.71
N PHE A 311 15.89 0.97 5.72
CA PHE A 311 17.17 1.05 6.44
C PHE A 311 16.96 1.67 7.80
N LYS A 312 17.50 1.02 8.84
CA LYS A 312 17.49 1.52 10.22
C LYS A 312 18.87 2.07 10.57
N PHE A 313 18.90 3.17 11.28
CA PHE A 313 20.14 3.83 11.67
C PHE A 313 20.20 4.03 13.19
N ASN A 314 21.41 3.96 13.74
CA ASN A 314 21.67 4.46 15.11
C ASN A 314 22.00 5.95 15.04
N GLU A 315 23.00 6.31 14.26
CA GLU A 315 23.40 7.66 13.83
C GLU A 315 23.91 7.59 12.40
N PRO A 316 23.76 8.63 11.55
CA PRO A 316 23.02 9.87 11.84
C PRO A 316 21.50 9.66 11.89
N LYS A 317 20.75 10.67 12.37
CA LYS A 317 19.27 10.60 12.37
C LYS A 317 18.71 10.54 10.96
N SER A 318 17.66 9.74 10.76
CA SER A 318 16.99 9.58 9.46
C SER A 318 16.57 10.90 8.83
N SER A 319 16.14 11.86 9.65
CA SER A 319 15.77 13.21 9.19
C SER A 319 16.96 13.98 8.59
N GLN A 320 18.16 13.83 9.19
CA GLN A 320 19.38 14.45 8.66
C GLN A 320 19.81 13.82 7.34
N ILE A 321 19.69 12.48 7.23
CA ILE A 321 19.94 11.74 5.97
C ILE A 321 19.00 12.25 4.89
N CYS A 322 17.70 12.25 5.16
CA CYS A 322 16.69 12.68 4.19
C CYS A 322 16.87 14.15 3.79
N GLU A 323 17.27 15.03 4.71
CA GLU A 323 17.54 16.45 4.39
C GLU A 323 18.79 16.60 3.49
N LYS A 324 19.88 15.89 3.81
CA LYS A 324 21.10 15.93 2.97
C LYS A 324 20.83 15.36 1.57
N MET A 325 20.11 14.23 1.47
CA MET A 325 19.70 13.63 0.18
C MET A 325 18.81 14.58 -0.62
N LEU A 326 17.87 15.27 0.05
CA LEU A 326 16.99 16.25 -0.60
C LEU A 326 17.75 17.39 -1.24
N LYS A 327 18.79 17.92 -0.58
CA LYS A 327 19.69 18.97 -1.14
C LYS A 327 20.46 18.50 -2.38
N LYS A 328 20.56 17.18 -2.58
CA LYS A 328 21.16 16.54 -3.76
C LYS A 328 20.11 16.14 -4.82
N GLY A 329 18.85 16.55 -4.65
CA GLY A 329 17.76 16.22 -5.55
C GLY A 329 17.21 14.80 -5.38
N ILE A 330 17.50 14.12 -4.27
CA ILE A 330 17.02 12.76 -3.99
C ILE A 330 15.98 12.80 -2.86
N ILE A 331 14.75 12.41 -3.17
CA ILE A 331 13.63 12.44 -2.23
C ILE A 331 13.42 11.03 -1.68
N LEU A 332 13.69 10.84 -0.38
CA LEU A 332 13.48 9.60 0.37
C LEU A 332 12.38 9.77 1.42
N ARG A 333 11.92 8.68 2.03
CA ARG A 333 10.89 8.71 3.07
C ARG A 333 11.50 8.55 4.46
N ASP A 334 11.48 9.62 5.24
CA ASP A 334 11.79 9.60 6.67
C ASP A 334 10.66 8.89 7.44
N LEU A 335 11.00 7.93 8.28
CA LEU A 335 10.05 7.19 9.12
C LEU A 335 9.93 7.73 10.55
N LYS A 336 10.39 8.95 10.81
CA LYS A 336 10.28 9.60 12.14
C LYS A 336 8.84 9.67 12.64
N SER A 337 7.84 9.82 11.73
CA SER A 337 6.42 9.83 12.08
C SER A 337 5.91 8.49 12.63
N TYR A 338 6.67 7.40 12.42
CA TYR A 338 6.44 6.08 13.00
C TYR A 338 7.29 5.82 14.24
N ALA A 339 7.91 6.87 14.82
CA ALA A 339 8.88 6.78 15.94
C ALA A 339 10.10 5.88 15.63
N LEU A 340 10.47 5.76 14.35
CA LEU A 340 11.63 4.99 13.89
C LEU A 340 12.73 5.90 13.37
N ASN A 341 14.00 5.64 13.80
CA ASN A 341 15.16 6.23 13.14
C ASN A 341 15.51 5.40 11.88
N ALA A 342 14.69 5.53 10.86
CA ALA A 342 14.76 4.72 9.65
C ALA A 342 14.37 5.52 8.41
N VAL A 343 14.91 5.10 7.26
CA VAL A 343 14.61 5.66 5.95
C VAL A 343 14.05 4.56 5.06
N ARG A 344 12.86 4.77 4.49
CA ARG A 344 12.30 3.90 3.47
C ARG A 344 12.68 4.43 2.09
N ILE A 345 13.26 3.56 1.27
CA ILE A 345 13.76 3.87 -0.06
C ILE A 345 13.01 3.01 -1.08
N THR A 346 12.28 3.64 -1.99
CA THR A 346 11.66 2.94 -3.12
C THR A 346 12.75 2.43 -4.06
N ILE A 347 12.60 1.23 -4.58
CA ILE A 347 13.56 0.65 -5.53
C ILE A 347 13.39 1.31 -6.89
N GLY A 348 14.43 2.01 -7.33
CA GLY A 348 14.51 2.70 -8.61
C GLY A 348 15.06 1.82 -9.75
N GLN A 349 15.31 2.45 -10.89
CA GLN A 349 16.16 1.88 -11.94
C GLN A 349 17.65 1.92 -11.51
N ALA A 350 18.49 1.16 -12.16
CA ALA A 350 19.90 1.04 -11.79
C ALA A 350 20.60 2.40 -11.60
N TRP A 351 20.48 3.32 -12.57
CA TRP A 351 21.09 4.64 -12.51
C TRP A 351 20.59 5.53 -11.34
N GLN A 352 19.30 5.38 -10.97
CA GLN A 352 18.74 6.08 -9.82
C GLN A 352 19.33 5.56 -8.51
N ASN A 353 19.44 4.23 -8.41
CA ASN A 353 19.99 3.57 -7.24
C ASN A 353 21.50 3.82 -7.09
N ASP A 354 22.26 3.85 -8.20
CA ASP A 354 23.69 4.21 -8.21
C ASP A 354 23.90 5.56 -7.54
N ARG A 355 23.13 6.54 -7.94
CA ARG A 355 23.21 7.88 -7.35
C ARG A 355 22.80 7.92 -5.87
N VAL A 356 21.82 7.10 -5.47
CA VAL A 356 21.47 6.94 -4.04
C VAL A 356 22.65 6.37 -3.25
N PHE A 357 23.31 5.34 -3.75
CA PHE A 357 24.47 4.71 -3.07
C PHE A 357 25.64 5.70 -2.93
N GLU A 358 25.98 6.40 -4.02
CA GLU A 358 27.05 7.41 -4.01
C GLU A 358 26.84 8.50 -2.95
N GLU A 359 25.64 9.07 -2.89
CA GLU A 359 25.35 10.14 -1.94
C GLU A 359 25.17 9.63 -0.50
N LEU A 360 24.58 8.43 -0.30
CA LEU A 360 24.48 7.83 1.03
C LEU A 360 25.87 7.50 1.59
N GLU A 361 26.78 6.97 0.78
CA GLU A 361 28.14 6.66 1.23
C GLU A 361 28.89 7.90 1.73
N GLN A 362 28.71 9.05 1.05
CA GLN A 362 29.28 10.33 1.47
C GLN A 362 28.68 10.86 2.79
N ILE A 363 27.39 10.60 3.02
CA ILE A 363 26.66 11.06 4.22
C ILE A 363 27.03 10.23 5.45
N LEU A 364 27.37 8.95 5.26
CA LEU A 364 27.67 7.99 6.31
C LEU A 364 29.15 8.01 6.75
N LYS A 365 30.04 8.54 5.93
CA LYS A 365 31.45 8.85 6.27
C LYS A 365 31.55 10.12 7.10
#